data_5d8db43ad8b437431e524e25a25d9c9a
#
_entry.id   5d8db43ad8b437431e524e25a25d9c9a
#
_cell.length_a   1.000
_cell.length_b   1.000
_cell.length_c   1.000
_cell.angle_alpha   90.00
_cell.angle_beta   90.00
_cell.angle_gamma   90.00
#
_symmetry.space_group_name_H-M   'P 1'
#
loop_
_entity.id
_entity.type
_entity.pdbx_description
1 polymer ?
#
loop_
_entity_poly.entity_id
_entity_poly.type
_entity_poly.pdbx_seq_one_letter_code
_entity_poly.pdbx_strand_id
1 'polypeptide(L)'
;MSYKGDIKSVRVTATGAVFAGRTRLRGIILASDGGGAGTIILQDNTDSTTLFQADVPTGDVFSVNFPEDGILFKGGMKVSTITNIDAATLLIDN
;
A
#
# COMPACT_ATOMS: atom_id res chain seq x y z
N MET A 1 10.14 -4.10 24.06
CA MET A 1 10.01 -3.79 23.34
C MET A 1 9.36 -4.05 22.65
N SER A 2 9.24 -4.05 22.52
CA SER A 2 8.78 -4.23 21.80
C SER A 2 8.95 -4.17 20.92
N TYR A 3 8.92 -4.72 20.70
CA TYR A 3 9.05 -4.49 19.71
C TYR A 3 8.02 -4.32 19.09
N LYS A 4 7.82 -3.66 18.94
CA LYS A 4 6.96 -3.43 18.27
C LYS A 4 7.03 -3.79 17.11
N GLY A 5 7.33 -4.16 16.71
CA GLY A 5 7.69 -4.47 15.41
C GLY A 5 6.87 -5.47 14.69
N ASP A 6 5.62 -5.47 14.91
CA ASP A 6 4.73 -6.42 14.28
C ASP A 6 4.23 -5.93 12.94
N ILE A 7 5.17 -5.60 12.07
CA ILE A 7 4.83 -5.16 10.73
C ILE A 7 4.47 -6.39 9.90
N LYS A 8 3.32 -6.34 9.27
CA LYS A 8 2.86 -7.40 8.38
C LYS A 8 3.15 -7.02 6.94
N SER A 9 3.53 -8.01 6.16
CA SER A 9 3.76 -7.86 4.74
C SER A 9 2.55 -8.43 4.01
N VAL A 10 1.88 -7.60 3.20
CA VAL A 10 0.71 -8.02 2.43
C VAL A 10 1.01 -7.80 0.96
N ARG A 11 0.97 -8.87 0.17
CA ARG A 11 1.17 -8.79 -1.26
C ARG A 11 -0.17 -8.61 -1.95
N VAL A 12 -0.28 -7.58 -2.79
CA VAL A 12 -1.53 -7.22 -3.45
C VAL A 12 -1.33 -7.23 -4.95
N THR A 13 -2.25 -7.89 -5.66
CA THR A 13 -2.22 -7.96 -7.12
C THR A 13 -3.53 -7.46 -7.75
N ALA A 14 -4.50 -7.11 -6.95
CA ALA A 14 -5.82 -6.68 -7.42
C ALA A 14 -6.43 -5.69 -6.46
N THR A 15 -7.50 -5.02 -6.90
CA THR A 15 -8.25 -4.11 -6.04
C THR A 15 -8.99 -4.87 -4.96
N GLY A 16 -9.31 -4.19 -3.88
CA GLY A 16 -10.06 -4.77 -2.78
C GLY A 16 -9.50 -4.38 -1.43
N ALA A 17 -10.16 -4.87 -0.38
CA ALA A 17 -9.75 -4.59 0.99
C ALA A 17 -8.45 -5.30 1.33
N VAL A 18 -7.54 -4.59 1.95
CA VAL A 18 -6.26 -5.13 2.40
C VAL A 18 -6.35 -5.51 3.87
N PHE A 19 -6.96 -4.64 4.66
CA PHE A 19 -7.08 -4.86 6.10
C PHE A 19 -8.34 -4.15 6.59
N ALA A 20 -9.17 -4.87 7.31
CA ALA A 20 -10.51 -4.40 7.66
C ALA A 20 -10.56 -3.48 8.89
N GLY A 21 -9.52 -3.41 9.68
CA GLY A 21 -9.49 -2.60 10.88
C GLY A 21 -8.49 -1.45 10.77
N ARG A 22 -8.41 -0.67 11.83
CA ARG A 22 -7.43 0.41 11.91
C ARG A 22 -6.02 -0.13 11.70
N THR A 23 -5.29 0.49 10.79
CA THR A 23 -3.94 0.06 10.46
C THR A 23 -3.09 1.24 10.01
N ARG A 24 -1.79 1.06 9.96
CA ARG A 24 -0.85 2.08 9.48
C ARG A 24 -0.01 1.51 8.36
N LEU A 25 0.18 2.32 7.31
CA LEU A 25 1.08 1.96 6.21
C LEU A 25 2.49 2.42 6.58
N ARG A 26 3.39 1.48 6.78
CA ARG A 26 4.76 1.76 7.19
C ARG A 26 5.72 1.78 6.01
N GLY A 27 5.36 1.14 4.93
CA GLY A 27 6.18 1.14 3.74
C GLY A 27 5.46 0.46 2.59
N ILE A 28 5.98 0.64 1.39
CA ILE A 28 5.39 0.03 0.21
C ILE A 28 6.49 -0.25 -0.82
N ILE A 29 6.35 -1.37 -1.51
CA ILE A 29 7.24 -1.73 -2.61
C ILE A 29 6.35 -2.06 -3.80
N LEU A 30 6.55 -1.36 -4.91
CA LEU A 30 5.78 -1.52 -6.13
C LEU A 30 6.70 -1.98 -7.25
N ALA A 31 6.22 -2.90 -8.06
CA ALA A 31 6.93 -3.32 -9.27
C ALA A 31 5.99 -3.22 -10.46
N SER A 32 6.39 -2.46 -11.47
CA SER A 32 5.64 -2.37 -12.72
C SER A 32 5.68 -3.71 -13.44
N ASP A 33 4.59 -4.06 -14.14
CA ASP A 33 4.53 -5.30 -14.91
C ASP A 33 5.19 -5.19 -16.29
N GLY A 34 5.70 -4.00 -16.63
CA GLY A 34 6.35 -3.81 -17.93
C GLY A 34 5.39 -3.42 -19.05
N GLY A 35 4.09 -3.44 -18.80
CA GLY A 35 3.10 -3.10 -19.82
C GLY A 35 2.77 -1.62 -19.94
N GLY A 36 3.38 -0.80 -19.08
CA GLY A 36 3.15 0.64 -19.04
C GLY A 36 3.49 1.17 -17.67
N ALA A 37 3.36 2.48 -17.49
CA ALA A 37 3.56 3.08 -16.19
C ALA A 37 2.51 2.55 -15.21
N GLY A 38 2.93 2.18 -14.01
CA GLY A 38 2.03 1.62 -13.00
C GLY A 38 1.47 2.67 -12.09
N THR A 39 0.28 2.43 -11.56
CA THR A 39 -0.36 3.33 -10.61
C THR A 39 -1.03 2.51 -9.52
N ILE A 40 -0.89 2.96 -8.27
CA ILE A 40 -1.64 2.39 -7.15
C ILE A 40 -2.26 3.51 -6.33
N ILE A 41 -3.52 3.30 -5.90
CA ILE A 41 -4.22 4.25 -5.03
C ILE A 41 -4.75 3.47 -3.84
N LEU A 42 -4.37 3.91 -2.65
CA LEU A 42 -4.80 3.33 -1.38
C LEU A 42 -5.75 4.28 -0.69
N GLN A 43 -6.89 3.77 -0.27
CA GLN A 43 -7.94 4.57 0.36
C GLN A 43 -8.35 3.98 1.70
N ASP A 44 -8.95 4.82 2.53
CA ASP A 44 -9.59 4.36 3.74
C ASP A 44 -10.77 3.48 3.36
N ASN A 45 -10.89 2.33 4.03
CA ASN A 45 -11.87 1.32 3.66
C ASN A 45 -13.30 1.72 3.98
N THR A 46 -13.52 2.70 4.85
CA THR A 46 -14.87 3.10 5.24
C THR A 46 -15.38 4.31 4.47
N ASP A 47 -14.55 5.33 4.24
CA ASP A 47 -15.03 6.57 3.61
C ASP A 47 -14.40 6.86 2.25
N SER A 48 -13.56 5.96 1.76
CA SER A 48 -12.92 6.08 0.43
C SER A 48 -12.05 7.32 0.27
N THR A 49 -11.52 7.84 1.36
CA THR A 49 -10.55 8.93 1.29
C THR A 49 -9.21 8.40 0.78
N THR A 50 -8.67 9.03 -0.27
CA THR A 50 -7.36 8.65 -0.78
C THR A 50 -6.27 9.13 0.18
N LEU A 51 -5.51 8.20 0.70
CA LEU A 51 -4.46 8.50 1.67
C LEU A 51 -3.07 8.30 1.08
N PHE A 52 -2.95 7.53 0.02
CA PHE A 52 -1.67 7.31 -0.64
C PHE A 52 -1.89 6.99 -2.11
N GLN A 53 -1.10 7.61 -2.97
CA GLN A 53 -1.12 7.34 -4.40
C GLN A 53 0.30 7.43 -4.93
N ALA A 54 0.67 6.49 -5.78
CA ALA A 54 2.01 6.47 -6.35
C ALA A 54 1.98 5.95 -7.78
N ASP A 55 2.89 6.44 -8.58
CA ASP A 55 3.12 5.96 -9.92
C ASP A 55 4.53 5.39 -10.00
N VAL A 56 4.72 4.38 -10.84
CA VAL A 56 6.03 3.81 -11.07
C VAL A 56 6.29 3.73 -12.57
N PRO A 57 7.48 4.14 -13.04
CA PRO A 57 7.77 4.06 -14.47
C PRO A 57 7.74 2.63 -14.99
N THR A 58 7.47 2.48 -16.28
CA THR A 58 7.40 1.18 -16.93
C THR A 58 8.68 0.38 -16.67
N GLY A 59 8.49 -0.85 -16.17
CA GLY A 59 9.60 -1.77 -15.94
C GLY A 59 10.45 -1.45 -14.73
N ASP A 60 10.02 -0.51 -13.89
CA ASP A 60 10.80 -0.07 -12.74
C ASP A 60 10.18 -0.54 -11.42
N VAL A 61 10.90 -0.31 -10.35
CA VAL A 61 10.48 -0.64 -8.99
C VAL A 61 10.51 0.64 -8.15
N PHE A 62 9.47 0.83 -7.37
CA PHE A 62 9.38 1.96 -6.45
C PHE A 62 9.26 1.43 -5.03
N SER A 63 10.04 2.00 -4.14
CA SER A 63 10.05 1.57 -2.74
C SER A 63 10.17 2.79 -1.86
N VAL A 64 9.33 2.88 -0.83
CA VAL A 64 9.39 3.96 0.13
C VAL A 64 9.02 3.45 1.52
N ASN A 65 9.72 3.97 2.52
CA ASN A 65 9.38 3.75 3.91
C ASN A 65 8.90 5.06 4.49
N PHE A 66 7.82 4.99 5.26
CA PHE A 66 7.27 6.18 5.89
C PHE A 66 7.84 6.33 7.28
N PRO A 67 8.33 7.53 7.64
CA PRO A 67 8.94 7.74 8.95
C PRO A 67 7.92 7.69 10.06
N GLU A 68 8.41 7.49 11.27
CA GLU A 68 7.62 7.53 12.50
C GLU A 68 6.48 6.51 12.44
N ASP A 69 5.24 6.98 12.56
CA ASP A 69 4.10 6.09 12.63
C ASP A 69 3.48 5.74 11.28
N GLY A 70 4.03 6.28 10.20
CA GLY A 70 3.49 6.00 8.88
C GLY A 70 2.18 6.72 8.62
N ILE A 71 1.38 6.17 7.72
CA ILE A 71 0.09 6.75 7.33
C ILE A 71 -1.04 5.97 7.99
N LEU A 72 -1.89 6.67 8.73
CA LEU A 72 -2.99 6.03 9.46
C LEU A 72 -4.22 5.87 8.58
N PHE A 73 -4.72 4.64 8.53
CA PHE A 73 -5.98 4.29 7.86
C PHE A 73 -6.96 3.89 8.97
N LYS A 74 -7.82 4.81 9.37
CA LYS A 74 -8.68 4.64 10.55
C LYS A 74 -9.69 3.51 10.40
N GLY A 75 -10.28 3.41 9.23
CA GLY A 75 -11.32 2.41 8.96
C GLY A 75 -10.83 1.20 8.21
N GLY A 76 -9.52 1.07 8.07
CA GLY A 76 -8.93 -0.01 7.30
C GLY A 76 -8.37 0.49 5.98
N MET A 77 -7.75 -0.41 5.25
CA MET A 77 -7.05 -0.08 4.02
C MET A 77 -7.63 -0.86 2.86
N LYS A 78 -7.85 -0.17 1.74
CA LYS A 78 -8.23 -0.84 0.50
C LYS A 78 -7.43 -0.29 -0.66
N VAL A 79 -7.24 -1.13 -1.68
CA VAL A 79 -6.67 -0.72 -2.97
C VAL A 79 -7.84 -0.37 -3.87
N SER A 80 -7.97 0.91 -4.21
CA SER A 80 -9.03 1.34 -5.12
C SER A 80 -8.62 1.25 -6.57
N THR A 81 -7.33 1.38 -6.85
CA THR A 81 -6.80 1.29 -8.21
C THR A 81 -5.44 0.61 -8.16
N ILE A 82 -5.24 -0.36 -9.03
CA ILE A 82 -3.94 -0.97 -9.27
C ILE A 82 -3.87 -1.28 -10.76
N THR A 83 -2.97 -0.60 -11.46
CA THR A 83 -2.87 -0.66 -12.91
C THR A 83 -1.42 -0.85 -13.32
N ASN A 84 -1.16 -1.84 -14.19
CA ASN A 84 0.19 -2.13 -14.69
C ASN A 84 1.20 -2.36 -13.57
N ILE A 85 0.72 -2.92 -12.46
CA ILE A 85 1.55 -3.30 -11.31
C ILE A 85 1.56 -4.82 -11.24
N ASP A 86 2.74 -5.42 -11.27
CA ASP A 86 2.88 -6.86 -11.13
C ASP A 86 2.50 -7.29 -9.72
N ALA A 87 3.04 -6.58 -8.74
CA ALA A 87 2.66 -6.81 -7.35
C ALA A 87 3.04 -5.59 -6.52
N ALA A 88 2.23 -5.32 -5.51
CA ALA A 88 2.52 -4.33 -4.50
C ALA A 88 2.67 -5.04 -3.17
N THR A 89 3.77 -4.79 -2.47
CA THR A 89 3.96 -5.32 -1.13
C THR A 89 3.76 -4.18 -0.15
N LEU A 90 2.74 -4.30 0.68
CA LEU A 90 2.39 -3.28 1.66
C LEU A 90 2.89 -3.73 3.02
N LEU A 91 3.64 -2.87 3.68
CA LEU A 91 4.13 -3.13 5.03
C LEU A 91 3.24 -2.38 5.99
N ILE A 92 2.41 -3.10 6.72
CA ILE A 92 1.40 -2.49 7.58
C ILE A 92 1.63 -2.86 9.03
N ASP A 93 1.15 -2.00 9.90
CA ASP A 93 1.27 -2.14 11.35
C ASP A 93 -0.10 -1.86 11.95
N ASN A 94 -0.71 -2.87 12.51
CA ASN A 94 -2.05 -2.73 13.09
C ASN A 94 -2.06 -2.77 14.62
#